data_7012cc67a6a0896278d373b6210c31a8
#
_entry.id   7012cc67a6a0896278d373b6210c31a8
#
_cell.length_a   1.000
_cell.length_b   1.000
_cell.length_c   1.000
_cell.angle_alpha   90.00
_cell.angle_beta   90.00
_cell.angle_gamma   90.00
#
_symmetry.space_group_name_H-M   'P 1'
#
loop_
_entity.id
_entity.type
_entity.pdbx_description
1 polymer ?
#
loop_
_entity_poly.entity_id
_entity_poly.type
_entity_poly.pdbx_seq_one_letter_code
_entity_poly.pdbx_strand_id
1 'polypeptide(L)'
;MSATALNTHLFWITSRAAGSLALILASLSVGLGLLMAGKLLKGRTPDLRVLHEALSLGTMAALVVHAGALLFDGFIGMSVVDVTVPFVSSYHRFWTSLGIIGGWGIVLLGLSFYVRDRIGRERWKLLHRFTALGWVMGAGHALGEGTDAGQWWFLAAMAIVFLPALALLAGRWTVRRPATPQRAFRPL
;
A
#
# COMPACT_ATOMS: atom_id res chain seq x y z
N MET A 1 29.46 9.17 21.25
CA MET A 1 29.05 8.56 19.96
C MET A 1 29.77 9.30 18.83
N SER A 2 30.42 8.59 17.91
CA SER A 2 31.02 9.22 16.72
C SER A 2 29.91 9.76 15.80
N ALA A 3 30.22 10.81 15.01
CA ALA A 3 29.27 11.36 14.03
C ALA A 3 28.75 10.29 13.05
N THR A 4 29.57 9.33 12.71
CA THR A 4 29.24 8.18 11.86
C THR A 4 28.15 7.28 12.48
N ALA A 5 28.29 6.96 13.79
CA ALA A 5 27.30 6.15 14.49
C ALA A 5 25.95 6.87 14.64
N LEU A 6 25.97 8.19 14.83
CA LEU A 6 24.76 9.01 14.91
C LEU A 6 24.02 9.02 13.57
N ASN A 7 24.73 9.18 12.45
CA ASN A 7 24.13 9.19 11.11
C ASN A 7 23.47 7.82 10.76
N THR A 8 24.13 6.71 11.10
CA THR A 8 23.59 5.36 10.85
C THR A 8 22.26 5.16 11.58
N HIS A 9 22.18 5.58 12.86
CA HIS A 9 20.94 5.49 13.62
C HIS A 9 19.81 6.36 13.05
N LEU A 10 20.14 7.56 12.57
CA LEU A 10 19.14 8.48 11.99
C LEU A 10 18.50 7.89 10.73
N PHE A 11 19.28 7.33 9.81
CA PHE A 11 18.75 6.73 8.59
C PHE A 11 17.89 5.50 8.86
N TRP A 12 18.30 4.65 9.79
CA TRP A 12 17.51 3.50 10.22
C TRP A 12 16.16 3.93 10.85
N ILE A 13 16.16 4.90 11.78
CA ILE A 13 14.93 5.42 12.37
C ILE A 13 14.04 6.05 11.32
N THR A 14 14.62 6.83 10.39
CA THR A 14 13.88 7.48 9.29
C THR A 14 13.22 6.44 8.41
N SER A 15 13.94 5.40 8.00
CA SER A 15 13.38 4.31 7.21
C SER A 15 12.20 3.62 7.92
N ARG A 16 12.35 3.27 9.19
CA ARG A 16 11.29 2.66 10.00
C ARG A 16 10.05 3.55 10.12
N ALA A 17 10.25 4.81 10.46
CA ALA A 17 9.15 5.77 10.61
C ALA A 17 8.42 5.98 9.29
N ALA A 18 9.16 6.14 8.19
CA ALA A 18 8.60 6.33 6.86
C ALA A 18 7.85 5.07 6.36
N GLY A 19 8.39 3.87 6.61
CA GLY A 19 7.73 2.60 6.28
C GLY A 19 6.42 2.41 7.04
N SER A 20 6.41 2.68 8.35
CA SER A 20 5.20 2.63 9.18
C SER A 20 4.16 3.66 8.72
N LEU A 21 4.59 4.89 8.43
CA LEU A 21 3.72 5.93 7.88
C LEU A 21 3.14 5.53 6.53
N ALA A 22 3.97 4.98 5.63
CA ALA A 22 3.52 4.49 4.33
C ALA A 22 2.41 3.44 4.47
N LEU A 23 2.56 2.48 5.40
CA LEU A 23 1.57 1.43 5.63
C LEU A 23 0.26 1.98 6.22
N ILE A 24 0.33 2.95 7.13
CA ILE A 24 -0.84 3.65 7.68
C ILE A 24 -1.59 4.38 6.56
N LEU A 25 -0.90 5.21 5.79
CA LEU A 25 -1.50 5.99 4.70
C LEU A 25 -2.08 5.08 3.62
N ALA A 26 -1.38 3.99 3.26
CA ALA A 26 -1.86 2.99 2.32
C ALA A 26 -3.14 2.31 2.83
N SER A 27 -3.21 1.94 4.11
CA SER A 27 -4.38 1.30 4.72
C SER A 27 -5.60 2.23 4.71
N LEU A 28 -5.40 3.50 5.04
CA LEU A 28 -6.46 4.53 4.97
C LEU A 28 -6.91 4.75 3.53
N SER A 29 -5.97 4.84 2.58
CA SER A 29 -6.26 5.01 1.15
C SER A 29 -7.04 3.81 0.60
N VAL A 30 -6.59 2.58 0.85
CA VAL A 30 -7.29 1.35 0.43
C VAL A 30 -8.68 1.27 1.05
N GLY A 31 -8.80 1.51 2.36
CA GLY A 31 -10.08 1.54 3.06
C GLY A 31 -11.05 2.53 2.43
N LEU A 32 -10.61 3.77 2.20
CA LEU A 32 -11.40 4.81 1.55
C LEU A 32 -11.80 4.42 0.12
N GLY A 33 -10.87 3.88 -0.66
CA GLY A 33 -11.12 3.39 -2.02
C GLY A 33 -12.18 2.27 -2.04
N LEU A 34 -12.14 1.36 -1.07
CA LEU A 34 -13.13 0.29 -0.92
C LEU A 34 -14.50 0.83 -0.53
N LEU A 35 -14.58 1.81 0.39
CA LEU A 35 -15.83 2.48 0.78
C LEU A 35 -16.47 3.21 -0.41
N MET A 36 -15.68 3.96 -1.20
CA MET A 36 -16.16 4.63 -2.40
C MET A 36 -16.65 3.63 -3.46
N ALA A 37 -15.89 2.58 -3.71
CA ALA A 37 -16.25 1.56 -4.70
C ALA A 37 -17.47 0.74 -4.29
N GLY A 38 -17.70 0.57 -2.98
CA GLY A 38 -18.90 -0.04 -2.38
C GLY A 38 -20.12 0.87 -2.35
N LYS A 39 -19.98 2.15 -2.70
CA LYS A 39 -21.03 3.19 -2.58
C LYS A 39 -21.57 3.33 -1.14
N LEU A 40 -20.73 3.01 -0.15
CA LEU A 40 -21.10 3.08 1.27
C LEU A 40 -21.12 4.52 1.80
N LEU A 41 -20.42 5.43 1.11
CA LEU A 41 -20.36 6.86 1.42
C LEU A 41 -21.18 7.64 0.39
N LYS A 42 -22.34 8.15 0.80
CA LYS A 42 -23.24 8.95 -0.02
C LYS A 42 -22.93 10.44 0.14
N GLY A 43 -23.00 11.22 -0.94
CA GLY A 43 -23.07 12.70 -0.91
C GLY A 43 -21.76 13.49 -0.95
N ARG A 44 -20.56 12.90 -0.69
CA ARG A 44 -19.26 13.63 -0.65
C ARG A 44 -18.22 13.10 -1.62
N THR A 45 -18.63 12.65 -2.77
CA THR A 45 -17.76 11.93 -3.72
C THR A 45 -16.55 12.73 -4.24
N PRO A 46 -16.62 14.06 -4.52
CA PRO A 46 -15.46 14.83 -4.95
C PRO A 46 -14.38 14.91 -3.86
N ASP A 47 -14.76 15.28 -2.63
CA ASP A 47 -13.82 15.45 -1.50
C ASP A 47 -13.14 14.13 -1.14
N LEU A 48 -13.87 13.02 -1.18
CA LEU A 48 -13.32 11.68 -0.92
C LEU A 48 -12.30 11.25 -1.97
N ARG A 49 -12.47 11.67 -3.23
CA ARG A 49 -11.48 11.39 -4.28
C ARG A 49 -10.20 12.18 -4.06
N VAL A 50 -10.31 13.45 -3.71
CA VAL A 50 -9.15 14.30 -3.39
C VAL A 50 -8.41 13.74 -2.18
N LEU A 51 -9.13 13.33 -1.13
CA LEU A 51 -8.54 12.71 0.04
C LEU A 51 -7.84 11.37 -0.31
N HIS A 52 -8.48 10.51 -1.11
CA HIS A 52 -7.88 9.26 -1.56
C HIS A 52 -6.60 9.50 -2.38
N GLU A 53 -6.60 10.48 -3.26
CA GLU A 53 -5.42 10.88 -4.04
C GLU A 53 -4.31 11.40 -3.12
N ALA A 54 -4.62 12.29 -2.17
CA ALA A 54 -3.65 12.82 -1.22
C ALA A 54 -3.02 11.72 -0.35
N LEU A 55 -3.83 10.79 0.17
CA LEU A 55 -3.34 9.62 0.92
C LEU A 55 -2.44 8.73 0.07
N SER A 56 -2.80 8.51 -1.20
CA SER A 56 -2.01 7.69 -2.13
C SER A 56 -0.67 8.35 -2.46
N LEU A 57 -0.65 9.65 -2.75
CA LEU A 57 0.59 10.40 -3.00
C LEU A 57 1.47 10.46 -1.76
N GLY A 58 0.87 10.68 -0.57
CA GLY A 58 1.57 10.61 0.70
C GLY A 58 2.20 9.24 0.95
N THR A 59 1.49 8.15 0.62
CA THR A 59 2.04 6.78 0.66
C THR A 59 3.27 6.65 -0.22
N MET A 60 3.20 7.12 -1.46
CA MET A 60 4.33 7.03 -2.41
C MET A 60 5.53 7.85 -1.93
N ALA A 61 5.30 9.08 -1.43
CA ALA A 61 6.35 9.91 -0.85
C ALA A 61 7.02 9.22 0.36
N ALA A 62 6.22 8.63 1.25
CA ALA A 62 6.75 7.88 2.39
C ALA A 62 7.54 6.63 1.96
N LEU A 63 7.11 5.91 0.91
CA LEU A 63 7.86 4.78 0.33
C LEU A 63 9.21 5.22 -0.24
N VAL A 64 9.26 6.37 -0.92
CA VAL A 64 10.53 6.94 -1.43
C VAL A 64 11.48 7.28 -0.29
N VAL A 65 10.98 7.89 0.78
CA VAL A 65 11.79 8.20 1.97
C VAL A 65 12.25 6.91 2.65
N HIS A 66 11.37 5.90 2.78
CA HIS A 66 11.68 4.59 3.36
C HIS A 66 12.82 3.90 2.63
N ALA A 67 12.67 3.69 1.32
CA ALA A 67 13.69 3.05 0.49
C ALA A 67 14.96 3.90 0.37
N GLY A 68 14.81 5.22 0.22
CA GLY A 68 15.93 6.15 0.13
C GLY A 68 16.79 6.17 1.39
N ALA A 69 16.18 6.13 2.57
CA ALA A 69 16.92 6.10 3.83
C ALA A 69 17.78 4.83 3.97
N LEU A 70 17.34 3.68 3.44
CA LEU A 70 18.11 2.44 3.45
C LEU A 70 19.42 2.52 2.65
N LEU A 71 19.47 3.37 1.62
CA LEU A 71 20.69 3.57 0.81
C LEU A 71 21.81 4.28 1.59
N PHE A 72 21.45 5.02 2.63
CA PHE A 72 22.39 5.76 3.49
C PHE A 72 22.58 5.08 4.85
N ASP A 73 21.91 3.95 5.09
CA ASP A 73 22.09 3.15 6.29
C ASP A 73 23.37 2.31 6.17
N GLY A 74 24.41 2.72 6.89
CA GLY A 74 25.70 2.01 6.88
C GLY A 74 25.71 0.68 7.63
N PHE A 75 24.63 0.33 8.36
CA PHE A 75 24.54 -0.93 9.09
C PHE A 75 24.03 -2.06 8.19
N ILE A 76 22.94 -1.81 7.43
CA ILE A 76 22.37 -2.80 6.52
C ILE A 76 23.14 -2.80 5.19
N GLY A 77 23.63 -1.63 4.74
CA GLY A 77 24.49 -1.51 3.56
C GLY A 77 23.80 -1.87 2.24
N MET A 78 22.53 -1.51 2.08
CA MET A 78 21.76 -1.78 0.85
C MET A 78 22.18 -0.87 -0.30
N SER A 79 22.33 -1.44 -1.50
CA SER A 79 22.50 -0.71 -2.75
C SER A 79 21.15 -0.35 -3.39
N VAL A 80 21.18 0.51 -4.41
CA VAL A 80 19.97 0.85 -5.20
C VAL A 80 19.32 -0.41 -5.79
N VAL A 81 20.12 -1.40 -6.19
CA VAL A 81 19.62 -2.66 -6.75
C VAL A 81 18.90 -3.48 -5.67
N ASP A 82 19.43 -3.51 -4.44
CA ASP A 82 18.84 -4.24 -3.32
C ASP A 82 17.48 -3.70 -2.90
N VAL A 83 17.23 -2.39 -3.03
CA VAL A 83 15.96 -1.76 -2.66
C VAL A 83 14.97 -1.65 -3.82
N THR A 84 15.39 -1.92 -5.06
CA THR A 84 14.53 -1.77 -6.25
C THR A 84 14.24 -3.07 -6.97
N VAL A 85 15.14 -4.07 -6.90
CA VAL A 85 15.02 -5.33 -7.65
C VAL A 85 14.69 -6.47 -6.67
N PRO A 86 13.54 -7.16 -6.83
CA PRO A 86 13.18 -8.28 -5.96
C PRO A 86 14.20 -9.43 -6.07
N PHE A 87 14.39 -10.14 -4.97
CA PHE A 87 15.21 -11.35 -4.85
C PHE A 87 16.73 -11.17 -5.03
N VAL A 88 17.22 -9.96 -5.18
CA VAL A 88 18.66 -9.66 -5.28
C VAL A 88 19.29 -9.50 -3.90
N SER A 89 18.65 -8.76 -3.00
CA SER A 89 19.17 -8.54 -1.65
C SER A 89 19.40 -9.85 -0.90
N SER A 90 20.55 -9.94 -0.22
CA SER A 90 20.85 -11.03 0.73
C SER A 90 20.17 -10.85 2.07
N TYR A 91 19.75 -9.62 2.40
CA TYR A 91 19.08 -9.30 3.66
C TYR A 91 17.62 -9.78 3.60
N HIS A 92 17.26 -10.73 4.42
CA HIS A 92 15.91 -11.35 4.52
C HIS A 92 15.17 -11.44 3.18
N ARG A 93 15.81 -12.02 2.18
CA ARG A 93 15.47 -12.02 0.74
C ARG A 93 13.97 -12.06 0.43
N PHE A 94 13.23 -12.96 1.08
CA PHE A 94 11.79 -13.12 0.81
C PHE A 94 10.98 -11.89 1.27
N TRP A 95 11.19 -11.45 2.49
CA TRP A 95 10.43 -10.34 3.05
C TRP A 95 10.76 -9.02 2.37
N THR A 96 12.05 -8.76 2.12
CA THR A 96 12.51 -7.59 1.34
C THR A 96 11.88 -7.58 -0.04
N SER A 97 11.86 -8.72 -0.75
CA SER A 97 11.24 -8.83 -2.07
C SER A 97 9.74 -8.56 -2.04
N LEU A 98 9.06 -9.00 -0.99
CA LEU A 98 7.63 -8.74 -0.80
C LEU A 98 7.36 -7.23 -0.69
N GLY A 99 8.19 -6.50 0.05
CA GLY A 99 8.15 -5.04 0.15
C GLY A 99 8.40 -4.34 -1.18
N ILE A 100 9.41 -4.79 -1.93
CA ILE A 100 9.76 -4.22 -3.25
C ILE A 100 8.61 -4.42 -4.25
N ILE A 101 8.10 -5.64 -4.38
CA ILE A 101 6.99 -5.94 -5.31
C ILE A 101 5.73 -5.17 -4.91
N GLY A 102 5.40 -5.16 -3.62
CA GLY A 102 4.26 -4.40 -3.08
C GLY A 102 4.41 -2.91 -3.32
N GLY A 103 5.58 -2.35 -3.07
CA GLY A 103 5.91 -0.94 -3.30
C GLY A 103 5.78 -0.55 -4.77
N TRP A 104 6.40 -1.29 -5.68
CA TRP A 104 6.24 -1.08 -7.12
C TRP A 104 4.79 -1.20 -7.57
N GLY A 105 4.05 -2.19 -7.05
CA GLY A 105 2.63 -2.36 -7.33
C GLY A 105 1.82 -1.12 -6.93
N ILE A 106 2.04 -0.58 -5.73
CA ILE A 106 1.37 0.65 -5.26
C ILE A 106 1.74 1.85 -6.13
N VAL A 107 3.03 2.05 -6.41
CA VAL A 107 3.51 3.20 -7.18
C VAL A 107 3.02 3.15 -8.63
N LEU A 108 3.25 2.06 -9.35
CA LEU A 108 2.92 1.96 -10.76
C LEU A 108 1.40 1.98 -11.00
N LEU A 109 0.65 1.20 -10.20
CA LEU A 109 -0.81 1.15 -10.33
C LEU A 109 -1.48 2.43 -9.82
N GLY A 110 -0.91 3.10 -8.82
CA GLY A 110 -1.38 4.39 -8.36
C GLY A 110 -1.15 5.48 -9.40
N LEU A 111 0.08 5.64 -9.89
CA LEU A 111 0.43 6.62 -10.93
C LEU A 111 -0.27 6.36 -12.26
N SER A 112 -0.70 5.13 -12.54
CA SER A 112 -1.49 4.81 -13.73
C SER A 112 -2.81 5.61 -13.81
N PHE A 113 -3.27 6.19 -12.72
CA PHE A 113 -4.42 7.11 -12.68
C PHE A 113 -4.24 8.29 -13.63
N TYR A 114 -3.05 8.86 -13.73
CA TYR A 114 -2.78 10.03 -14.58
C TYR A 114 -2.74 9.72 -16.09
N VAL A 115 -2.63 8.43 -16.43
CA VAL A 115 -2.66 7.95 -17.82
C VAL A 115 -3.88 7.06 -18.12
N ARG A 116 -4.88 7.05 -17.23
CA ARG A 116 -6.07 6.18 -17.29
C ARG A 116 -6.88 6.33 -18.57
N ASP A 117 -6.88 7.52 -19.16
CA ASP A 117 -7.63 7.76 -20.41
C ASP A 117 -6.93 7.11 -21.62
N ARG A 118 -5.59 6.95 -21.58
CA ARG A 118 -4.83 6.18 -22.58
C ARG A 118 -4.98 4.68 -22.39
N ILE A 119 -5.04 4.19 -21.15
CA ILE A 119 -5.23 2.76 -20.83
C ILE A 119 -6.66 2.31 -21.15
N GLY A 120 -7.62 3.24 -21.05
CA GLY A 120 -9.05 2.96 -21.05
C GLY A 120 -9.59 2.76 -19.63
N ARG A 121 -10.64 3.50 -19.29
CA ARG A 121 -11.14 3.61 -17.89
C ARG A 121 -11.54 2.26 -17.28
N GLU A 122 -12.11 1.35 -18.06
CA GLU A 122 -12.55 0.05 -17.53
C GLU A 122 -11.35 -0.87 -17.26
N ARG A 123 -10.36 -0.90 -18.16
CA ARG A 123 -9.11 -1.65 -17.96
C ARG A 123 -8.33 -1.08 -16.77
N TRP A 124 -8.23 0.25 -16.69
CA TRP A 124 -7.59 0.90 -15.58
C TRP A 124 -8.25 0.54 -14.23
N LYS A 125 -9.57 0.55 -14.11
CA LYS A 125 -10.28 0.13 -12.89
C LYS A 125 -9.95 -1.31 -12.48
N LEU A 126 -9.80 -2.20 -13.47
CA LEU A 126 -9.41 -3.59 -13.21
C LEU A 126 -7.98 -3.66 -12.65
N LEU A 127 -7.03 -3.00 -13.32
CA LEU A 127 -5.63 -2.95 -12.90
C LEU A 127 -5.47 -2.29 -11.53
N HIS A 128 -6.15 -1.18 -11.30
CA HIS A 128 -6.07 -0.44 -10.04
C HIS A 128 -6.52 -1.28 -8.82
N ARG A 129 -7.36 -2.29 -8.98
CA ARG A 129 -7.74 -3.20 -7.87
C ARG A 129 -6.55 -3.98 -7.32
N PHE A 130 -5.53 -4.21 -8.12
CA PHE A 130 -4.32 -4.91 -7.68
C PHE A 130 -3.44 -4.07 -6.74
N THR A 131 -3.71 -2.76 -6.56
CA THR A 131 -3.07 -1.98 -5.49
C THR A 131 -3.35 -2.58 -4.11
N ALA A 132 -4.52 -3.18 -3.90
CA ALA A 132 -4.85 -3.88 -2.66
C ALA A 132 -3.93 -5.09 -2.40
N LEU A 133 -3.49 -5.79 -3.46
CA LEU A 133 -2.50 -6.87 -3.32
C LEU A 133 -1.14 -6.29 -2.90
N GLY A 134 -0.69 -5.20 -3.55
CA GLY A 134 0.54 -4.50 -3.15
C GLY A 134 0.51 -4.05 -1.69
N TRP A 135 -0.63 -3.56 -1.21
CA TRP A 135 -0.83 -3.19 0.18
C TRP A 135 -0.74 -4.39 1.15
N VAL A 136 -1.35 -5.54 0.81
CA VAL A 136 -1.24 -6.77 1.62
C VAL A 136 0.22 -7.26 1.65
N MET A 137 0.92 -7.19 0.52
CA MET A 137 2.35 -7.55 0.44
C MET A 137 3.21 -6.62 1.31
N GLY A 138 2.92 -5.32 1.30
CA GLY A 138 3.57 -4.34 2.18
C GLY A 138 3.33 -4.62 3.67
N ALA A 139 2.12 -5.04 4.05
CA ALA A 139 1.83 -5.47 5.42
C ALA A 139 2.59 -6.75 5.81
N GLY A 140 2.65 -7.73 4.90
CA GLY A 140 3.46 -8.95 5.10
C GLY A 140 4.94 -8.63 5.27
N HIS A 141 5.50 -7.74 4.44
CA HIS A 141 6.85 -7.23 4.58
C HIS A 141 7.08 -6.59 5.96
N ALA A 142 6.19 -5.69 6.39
CA ALA A 142 6.32 -5.00 7.66
C ALA A 142 6.27 -5.95 8.88
N LEU A 143 5.49 -7.02 8.79
CA LEU A 143 5.41 -8.05 9.83
C LEU A 143 6.60 -9.02 9.80
N GLY A 144 7.15 -9.31 8.64
CA GLY A 144 8.26 -10.26 8.49
C GLY A 144 9.64 -9.67 8.67
N GLU A 145 9.79 -8.37 8.40
CA GLU A 145 11.07 -7.65 8.39
C GLU A 145 11.11 -6.54 9.45
N GLY A 146 9.95 -6.00 9.81
CA GLY A 146 9.86 -4.84 10.70
C GLY A 146 10.38 -5.16 12.09
N THR A 147 11.38 -4.43 12.54
CA THR A 147 11.93 -4.54 13.91
C THR A 147 10.89 -4.21 14.99
N ASP A 148 9.80 -3.56 14.63
CA ASP A 148 8.67 -3.24 15.49
C ASP A 148 7.55 -4.29 15.43
N ALA A 149 7.65 -5.30 14.58
CA ALA A 149 6.59 -6.31 14.38
C ALA A 149 6.22 -7.10 15.65
N GLY A 150 7.15 -7.22 16.61
CA GLY A 150 6.90 -7.82 17.92
C GLY A 150 6.39 -6.84 18.98
N GLN A 151 6.28 -5.55 18.68
CA GLN A 151 5.89 -4.53 19.67
C GLN A 151 4.37 -4.36 19.68
N TRP A 152 3.77 -4.42 20.87
CA TRP A 152 2.32 -4.32 21.04
C TRP A 152 1.72 -3.03 20.47
N TRP A 153 2.41 -1.90 20.61
CA TRP A 153 1.95 -0.61 20.12
C TRP A 153 1.88 -0.58 18.57
N PHE A 154 2.87 -1.21 17.90
CA PHE A 154 2.88 -1.33 16.44
C PHE A 154 1.73 -2.23 15.95
N LEU A 155 1.55 -3.39 16.59
CA LEU A 155 0.47 -4.31 16.26
C LEU A 155 -0.90 -3.67 16.50
N ALA A 156 -1.08 -2.91 17.57
CA ALA A 156 -2.31 -2.19 17.84
C ALA A 156 -2.58 -1.10 16.80
N ALA A 157 -1.58 -0.27 16.46
CA ALA A 157 -1.71 0.75 15.43
C ALA A 157 -2.05 0.13 14.07
N MET A 158 -1.39 -0.96 13.70
CA MET A 158 -1.69 -1.69 12.46
C MET A 158 -3.09 -2.30 12.49
N ALA A 159 -3.50 -2.92 13.60
CA ALA A 159 -4.84 -3.50 13.73
C ALA A 159 -5.94 -2.44 13.51
N ILE A 160 -5.78 -1.25 14.07
CA ILE A 160 -6.76 -0.16 13.94
C ILE A 160 -6.96 0.28 12.47
N VAL A 161 -5.90 0.36 11.68
CA VAL A 161 -6.00 0.86 10.28
C VAL A 161 -6.10 -0.26 9.26
N PHE A 162 -5.43 -1.40 9.49
CA PHE A 162 -5.35 -2.50 8.54
C PHE A 162 -6.58 -3.41 8.58
N LEU A 163 -7.04 -3.81 9.78
CA LEU A 163 -8.16 -4.76 9.91
C LEU A 163 -9.47 -4.23 9.33
N PRO A 164 -9.89 -2.97 9.52
CA PRO A 164 -11.09 -2.45 8.88
C PRO A 164 -11.00 -2.46 7.35
N ALA A 165 -9.84 -2.08 6.79
CA ALA A 165 -9.62 -2.12 5.35
C ALA A 165 -9.63 -3.56 4.81
N LEU A 166 -9.02 -4.50 5.54
CA LEU A 166 -9.02 -5.92 5.21
C LEU A 166 -10.44 -6.52 5.29
N ALA A 167 -11.22 -6.16 6.30
CA ALA A 167 -12.61 -6.59 6.42
C ALA A 167 -13.48 -6.08 5.26
N LEU A 168 -13.30 -4.82 4.85
CA LEU A 168 -13.95 -4.27 3.65
C LEU A 168 -13.54 -5.01 2.38
N LEU A 169 -12.26 -5.35 2.24
CA LEU A 169 -11.76 -6.10 1.10
C LEU A 169 -12.36 -7.52 1.08
N ALA A 170 -12.32 -8.24 2.18
CA ALA A 170 -12.90 -9.58 2.32
C ALA A 170 -14.41 -9.58 2.07
N GLY A 171 -15.15 -8.61 2.62
CA GLY A 171 -16.58 -8.47 2.42
C GLY A 171 -17.00 -8.31 0.96
N ARG A 172 -16.12 -7.77 0.10
CA ARG A 172 -16.40 -7.67 -1.36
C ARG A 172 -16.33 -9.01 -2.08
N TRP A 173 -15.65 -10.00 -1.53
CA TRP A 173 -15.57 -11.36 -2.09
C TRP A 173 -16.73 -12.22 -1.63
N THR A 174 -17.28 -11.95 -0.45
CA THR A 174 -18.36 -12.75 0.15
C THR A 174 -19.76 -12.29 -0.28
N VAL A 175 -19.94 -10.99 -0.57
CA VAL A 175 -21.23 -10.47 -1.04
C VAL A 175 -21.37 -10.83 -2.53
N ARG A 176 -22.01 -11.99 -2.82
CA ARG A 176 -22.47 -12.34 -4.16
C ARG A 176 -23.43 -11.24 -4.64
N ARG A 177 -23.14 -10.61 -5.78
CA ARG A 177 -24.12 -9.75 -6.44
C ARG A 177 -25.37 -10.59 -6.71
N PRO A 178 -26.57 -10.19 -6.25
CA PRO A 178 -27.78 -10.86 -6.69
C PRO A 178 -27.81 -10.84 -8.23
N ALA A 179 -28.12 -11.99 -8.82
CA ALA A 179 -28.28 -12.07 -10.26
C ALA A 179 -29.31 -11.02 -10.69
N THR A 180 -28.95 -10.16 -11.64
CA THR A 180 -29.87 -9.20 -12.22
C THR A 180 -31.06 -10.00 -12.78
N PRO A 181 -32.31 -9.74 -12.37
CA PRO A 181 -33.45 -10.44 -12.93
C PRO A 181 -33.42 -10.23 -14.44
N GLN A 182 -33.35 -11.30 -15.22
CA GLN A 182 -33.54 -11.22 -16.66
C GLN A 182 -34.91 -10.58 -16.90
N ARG A 183 -34.92 -9.40 -17.56
CA ARG A 183 -36.18 -8.82 -18.02
C ARG A 183 -36.86 -9.89 -18.89
N ALA A 184 -37.95 -10.45 -18.36
CA ALA A 184 -38.78 -11.32 -19.15
C ALA A 184 -39.17 -10.57 -20.42
N PHE A 185 -38.79 -11.11 -21.55
CA PHE A 185 -39.18 -10.61 -22.85
C PHE A 185 -40.71 -10.70 -22.87
N ARG A 186 -41.43 -9.56 -22.84
CA ARG A 186 -42.86 -9.51 -23.10
C ARG A 186 -43.01 -9.50 -24.62
N PRO A 187 -43.51 -10.56 -25.22
CA PRO A 187 -43.92 -10.49 -26.64
C PRO A 187 -45.12 -9.54 -26.72
N LEU A 188 -45.15 -8.71 -27.81
CA LEU A 188 -46.27 -7.85 -28.19
C LEU A 188 -47.45 -8.68 -28.67
#